data_f4e78024e5eaa1658277bae48c1139b6
#
_entry.id   f4e78024e5eaa1658277bae48c1139b6
#
_cell.length_a   1.000
_cell.length_b   1.000
_cell.length_c   1.000
_cell.angle_alpha   90.00
_cell.angle_beta   90.00
_cell.angle_gamma   90.00
#
_symmetry.space_group_name_H-M   'P 1'
#
loop_
_entity.id
_entity.type
_entity.pdbx_description
1 polymer ?
#
loop_
_entity_poly.entity_id
_entity_poly.type
_entity_poly.pdbx_seq_one_letter_code
_entity_poly.pdbx_strand_id
1 'polypeptide(L)'
;MKKAKYAPWLLVPGTIAAAFLLIPLVTIVVRTPWTNFFDLITTDVSIDALVLSAKTCAITLLISLVVGVPLAFVLAHLPDTWWARLIRTVVTLPMMLPPVVAGLALLLTWGRRGLIGEHLSVLGIEIGFSTIAVVMAQTFVAMPFLISSLEGAIRSSGIEYDETARSLGASRSRTFFEVTVPVMLPAIINAGCMCISRALGEFGATITFAGSLQGSTQTMPLAIYLQRQSSQDEALALAVVLIIAAIVVLYGGNLVASLLPGAKTESQLKAKVKAKNRKAELIEQPDTTPIQIAKPTSARPSACTSIHVDAAVADRGVHLTTNIPGGVLTSVMGPNGSGKSTLLGLISQTLEPTYGSVQFDPPNPQIVLLQQKPLLFPHMSVQSNVEFGLRARGLPRETVKTRAKAELASVGLTAMANRRPSQLSGGQAQRVAIARAMAIDPDIVLLDEPMAGLDERSADAMREDLAARLEASPFTAVLVTHDVEDADRLASNKILIRHGRVAKEETQ
;
A
#
# COMPACT_ATOMS: atom_id res chain seq x y z
N MET A 1 27.11 -22.23 -1.26
CA MET A 1 27.43 -20.82 -1.59
C MET A 1 26.83 -20.50 -2.95
N LYS A 2 25.79 -19.65 -3.04
CA LYS A 2 25.25 -19.21 -4.34
C LYS A 2 26.26 -18.27 -4.97
N LYS A 3 26.74 -18.61 -6.18
CA LYS A 3 27.62 -17.74 -6.99
C LYS A 3 27.01 -16.35 -7.09
N ALA A 4 27.80 -15.33 -6.73
CA ALA A 4 27.39 -13.92 -6.82
C ALA A 4 26.95 -13.60 -8.26
N LYS A 5 25.75 -13.05 -8.41
CA LYS A 5 25.15 -12.66 -9.72
C LYS A 5 25.73 -11.34 -10.27
N TYR A 6 26.74 -10.76 -9.63
CA TYR A 6 27.29 -9.44 -9.98
C TYR A 6 28.67 -9.60 -10.61
N ALA A 7 28.98 -8.73 -11.56
CA ALA A 7 30.31 -8.66 -12.14
C ALA A 7 31.35 -8.34 -11.04
N PRO A 8 32.45 -9.12 -10.93
CA PRO A 8 33.41 -8.99 -9.81
C PRO A 8 34.00 -7.59 -9.66
N TRP A 9 34.12 -6.83 -10.74
CA TRP A 9 34.66 -5.48 -10.72
C TRP A 9 33.79 -4.48 -9.94
N LEU A 10 32.46 -4.74 -9.79
CA LEU A 10 31.56 -3.89 -8.99
C LEU A 10 31.88 -3.94 -7.48
N LEU A 11 32.58 -4.97 -7.01
CA LEU A 11 32.98 -5.09 -5.62
C LEU A 11 34.00 -4.03 -5.23
N VAL A 12 34.92 -3.64 -6.14
CA VAL A 12 35.96 -2.64 -5.83
C VAL A 12 35.36 -1.27 -5.50
N PRO A 13 34.59 -0.60 -6.41
CA PRO A 13 33.99 0.68 -6.07
C PRO A 13 32.98 0.55 -4.92
N GLY A 14 32.29 -0.59 -4.78
CA GLY A 14 31.34 -0.84 -3.68
C GLY A 14 32.05 -0.91 -2.31
N THR A 15 33.21 -1.58 -2.21
CA THR A 15 33.98 -1.63 -0.97
C THR A 15 34.61 -0.28 -0.62
N ILE A 16 35.09 0.47 -1.63
CA ILE A 16 35.62 1.84 -1.42
C ILE A 16 34.50 2.74 -0.86
N ALA A 17 33.32 2.73 -1.48
CA ALA A 17 32.19 3.52 -1.01
C ALA A 17 31.75 3.12 0.43
N ALA A 18 31.66 1.82 0.71
CA ALA A 18 31.35 1.32 2.04
C ALA A 18 32.39 1.75 3.08
N ALA A 19 33.69 1.63 2.76
CA ALA A 19 34.79 2.08 3.62
C ALA A 19 34.71 3.58 3.88
N PHE A 20 34.50 4.39 2.86
CA PHE A 20 34.37 5.85 2.98
C PHE A 20 33.21 6.23 3.95
N LEU A 21 32.09 5.53 3.91
CA LEU A 21 30.96 5.79 4.80
C LEU A 21 31.16 5.25 6.21
N LEU A 22 31.82 4.10 6.37
CA LEU A 22 31.96 3.44 7.68
C LEU A 22 33.13 3.97 8.50
N ILE A 23 34.27 4.33 7.88
CA ILE A 23 35.48 4.76 8.59
C ILE A 23 35.21 5.94 9.55
N PRO A 24 34.49 7.03 9.15
CA PRO A 24 34.19 8.12 10.07
C PRO A 24 33.38 7.70 11.30
N LEU A 25 32.38 6.83 11.10
CA LEU A 25 31.50 6.31 12.15
C LEU A 25 32.32 5.45 13.15
N VAL A 26 33.13 4.55 12.60
CA VAL A 26 34.05 3.72 13.42
C VAL A 26 35.02 4.57 14.19
N THR A 27 35.56 5.66 13.58
CA THR A 27 36.50 6.58 14.24
C THR A 27 35.87 7.25 15.45
N ILE A 28 34.61 7.67 15.39
CA ILE A 28 33.88 8.22 16.55
C ILE A 28 33.84 7.19 17.68
N VAL A 29 33.43 5.96 17.38
CA VAL A 29 33.31 4.87 18.36
C VAL A 29 34.67 4.52 18.98
N VAL A 30 35.75 4.45 18.18
CA VAL A 30 37.09 4.10 18.66
C VAL A 30 37.70 5.21 19.52
N ARG A 31 37.40 6.49 19.20
CA ARG A 31 37.96 7.64 19.95
C ARG A 31 37.13 8.01 21.19
N THR A 32 35.96 7.39 21.38
CA THR A 32 35.13 7.65 22.58
C THR A 32 35.83 7.13 23.84
N PRO A 33 35.90 7.93 24.93
CA PRO A 33 36.50 7.54 26.21
C PRO A 33 35.57 6.58 26.98
N TRP A 34 35.61 5.31 26.63
CA TRP A 34 34.71 4.27 27.18
C TRP A 34 34.83 4.10 28.71
N THR A 35 35.98 4.44 29.29
CA THR A 35 36.20 4.36 30.74
C THR A 35 35.27 5.25 31.53
N ASN A 36 34.96 6.45 31.01
CA ASN A 36 34.14 7.47 31.68
C ASN A 36 32.85 7.72 30.91
N PHE A 37 32.48 6.81 29.99
CA PHE A 37 31.34 6.99 29.08
C PHE A 37 30.03 7.27 29.83
N PHE A 38 29.74 6.49 30.87
CA PHE A 38 28.51 6.64 31.63
C PHE A 38 28.46 7.99 32.40
N ASP A 39 29.56 8.43 32.95
CA ASP A 39 29.62 9.71 33.66
C ASP A 39 29.38 10.88 32.69
N LEU A 40 29.93 10.80 31.45
CA LEU A 40 29.76 11.82 30.41
C LEU A 40 28.34 11.93 29.87
N ILE A 41 27.63 10.83 29.75
CA ILE A 41 26.23 10.85 29.26
C ILE A 41 25.21 11.14 30.37
N THR A 42 25.61 11.10 31.65
CA THR A 42 24.75 11.37 32.80
C THR A 42 24.92 12.79 33.36
N THR A 43 25.70 13.64 32.69
CA THR A 43 25.73 15.07 33.05
C THR A 43 24.36 15.72 32.82
N ASP A 44 24.01 16.75 33.60
CA ASP A 44 22.72 17.43 33.48
C ASP A 44 22.46 17.92 32.05
N VAL A 45 23.49 18.46 31.38
CA VAL A 45 23.41 18.93 30.00
C VAL A 45 23.08 17.76 29.02
N SER A 46 23.72 16.61 29.23
CA SER A 46 23.53 15.42 28.40
C SER A 46 22.11 14.84 28.56
N ILE A 47 21.65 14.72 29.81
CA ILE A 47 20.30 14.21 30.11
C ILE A 47 19.24 15.16 29.57
N ASP A 48 19.36 16.46 29.78
CA ASP A 48 18.42 17.47 29.27
C ASP A 48 18.31 17.37 27.73
N ALA A 49 19.47 17.31 27.04
CA ALA A 49 19.49 17.21 25.57
C ALA A 49 18.90 15.90 25.05
N LEU A 50 19.13 14.77 25.74
CA LEU A 50 18.55 13.47 25.41
C LEU A 50 17.04 13.49 25.57
N VAL A 51 16.54 13.92 26.74
CA VAL A 51 15.09 13.96 27.04
C VAL A 51 14.39 14.92 26.10
N LEU A 52 14.95 16.10 25.86
CA LEU A 52 14.38 17.09 24.96
C LEU A 52 14.31 16.54 23.52
N SER A 53 15.40 15.94 23.02
CA SER A 53 15.41 15.34 21.67
C SER A 53 14.39 14.22 21.53
N ALA A 54 14.30 13.32 22.51
CA ALA A 54 13.31 12.24 22.49
C ALA A 54 11.88 12.80 22.48
N LYS A 55 11.59 13.78 23.34
CA LYS A 55 10.27 14.42 23.44
C LYS A 55 9.90 15.16 22.15
N THR A 56 10.79 15.99 21.62
CA THR A 56 10.51 16.79 20.42
C THR A 56 10.39 15.90 19.18
N CYS A 57 11.22 14.87 19.01
CA CYS A 57 11.11 13.91 17.92
C CYS A 57 9.82 13.09 17.99
N ALA A 58 9.36 12.69 19.17
CA ALA A 58 8.09 11.99 19.35
C ALA A 58 6.89 12.87 18.95
N ILE A 59 6.90 14.15 19.38
CA ILE A 59 5.85 15.12 19.00
C ILE A 59 5.89 15.39 17.49
N THR A 60 7.08 15.59 16.93
CA THR A 60 7.29 15.77 15.48
C THR A 60 6.75 14.58 14.67
N LEU A 61 7.03 13.35 15.10
CA LEU A 61 6.49 12.15 14.48
C LEU A 61 4.96 12.14 14.55
N LEU A 62 4.39 12.41 15.73
CA LEU A 62 2.93 12.42 15.90
C LEU A 62 2.26 13.43 14.97
N ILE A 63 2.76 14.66 14.91
CA ILE A 63 2.26 15.71 14.01
C ILE A 63 2.41 15.25 12.54
N SER A 64 3.57 14.72 12.19
CA SER A 64 3.85 14.25 10.83
C SER A 64 2.96 13.07 10.42
N LEU A 65 2.60 12.18 11.35
CA LEU A 65 1.63 11.10 11.09
C LEU A 65 0.22 11.65 10.92
N VAL A 66 -0.23 12.55 11.80
CA VAL A 66 -1.60 13.08 11.79
C VAL A 66 -1.86 13.96 10.56
N VAL A 67 -0.89 14.77 10.14
CA VAL A 67 -1.05 15.72 9.03
C VAL A 67 -0.42 15.19 7.75
N GLY A 68 0.76 14.61 7.82
CA GLY A 68 1.53 14.16 6.66
C GLY A 68 0.97 12.91 6.00
N VAL A 69 0.44 11.93 6.77
CA VAL A 69 -0.16 10.72 6.20
C VAL A 69 -1.39 11.08 5.34
N PRO A 70 -2.39 11.83 5.82
CA PRO A 70 -3.51 12.27 4.97
C PRO A 70 -3.05 13.03 3.72
N LEU A 71 -2.06 13.93 3.87
CA LEU A 71 -1.52 14.67 2.73
C LEU A 71 -0.87 13.75 1.69
N ALA A 72 -0.10 12.73 2.12
CA ALA A 72 0.49 11.74 1.23
C ALA A 72 -0.59 10.95 0.45
N PHE A 73 -1.69 10.58 1.12
CA PHE A 73 -2.84 9.94 0.45
C PHE A 73 -3.49 10.86 -0.59
N VAL A 74 -3.71 12.13 -0.26
CA VAL A 74 -4.26 13.10 -1.21
C VAL A 74 -3.33 13.23 -2.43
N LEU A 75 -2.03 13.43 -2.20
CA LEU A 75 -1.05 13.59 -3.29
C LEU A 75 -0.95 12.34 -4.19
N ALA A 76 -1.03 11.14 -3.60
CA ALA A 76 -0.98 9.89 -4.35
C ALA A 76 -2.16 9.72 -5.33
N HIS A 77 -3.34 10.25 -4.99
CA HIS A 77 -4.55 10.16 -5.80
C HIS A 77 -4.75 11.36 -6.75
N LEU A 78 -3.89 12.39 -6.68
CA LEU A 78 -3.95 13.48 -7.64
C LEU A 78 -3.59 12.99 -9.05
N PRO A 79 -4.35 13.42 -10.08
CA PRO A 79 -4.05 13.10 -11.48
C PRO A 79 -2.66 13.63 -11.87
N ASP A 80 -2.08 13.06 -12.93
CA ASP A 80 -0.70 13.40 -13.35
C ASP A 80 -0.66 14.69 -14.19
N THR A 81 -1.21 15.78 -13.63
CA THR A 81 -1.29 17.10 -14.23
C THR A 81 -0.10 17.98 -13.81
N TRP A 82 0.16 19.05 -14.55
CA TRP A 82 1.25 20.00 -14.24
C TRP A 82 1.12 20.64 -12.86
N TRP A 83 -0.10 21.01 -12.47
CA TRP A 83 -0.37 21.63 -11.15
C TRP A 83 -0.18 20.64 -10.00
N ALA A 84 -0.53 19.36 -10.19
CA ALA A 84 -0.27 18.33 -9.20
C ALA A 84 1.23 18.09 -9.00
N ARG A 85 2.02 18.14 -10.08
CA ARG A 85 3.49 18.11 -10.02
C ARG A 85 4.03 19.32 -9.26
N LEU A 86 3.47 20.52 -9.50
CA LEU A 86 3.86 21.73 -8.78
C LEU A 86 3.60 21.58 -7.27
N ILE A 87 2.42 21.12 -6.86
CA ILE A 87 2.10 20.89 -5.45
C ILE A 87 3.09 19.90 -4.81
N ARG A 88 3.39 18.78 -5.48
CA ARG A 88 4.40 17.81 -4.99
C ARG A 88 5.76 18.48 -4.82
N THR A 89 6.19 19.28 -5.79
CA THR A 89 7.45 20.03 -5.72
C THR A 89 7.46 20.98 -4.53
N VAL A 90 6.38 21.74 -4.31
CA VAL A 90 6.28 22.67 -3.17
C VAL A 90 6.31 21.92 -1.83
N VAL A 91 5.62 20.78 -1.71
CA VAL A 91 5.62 19.96 -0.49
C VAL A 91 7.01 19.38 -0.20
N THR A 92 7.77 19.03 -1.23
CA THR A 92 9.12 18.48 -1.08
C THR A 92 10.22 19.54 -0.98
N LEU A 93 9.91 20.81 -1.28
CA LEU A 93 10.88 21.91 -1.28
C LEU A 93 11.65 22.04 0.04
N PRO A 94 11.03 21.91 1.25
CA PRO A 94 11.76 21.99 2.51
C PRO A 94 12.92 20.99 2.67
N MET A 95 12.85 19.81 2.00
CA MET A 95 13.94 18.84 2.01
C MET A 95 15.18 19.34 1.27
N MET A 96 15.01 20.22 0.29
CA MET A 96 16.08 20.75 -0.57
C MET A 96 16.69 22.03 -0.04
N LEU A 97 16.00 22.72 0.86
CA LEU A 97 16.49 23.98 1.43
C LEU A 97 17.70 23.72 2.33
N PRO A 98 18.75 24.57 2.24
CA PRO A 98 19.80 24.59 3.26
C PRO A 98 19.20 24.77 4.65
N PRO A 99 19.61 24.00 5.67
CA PRO A 99 18.96 24.03 6.99
C PRO A 99 18.87 25.42 7.62
N VAL A 100 19.90 26.26 7.43
CA VAL A 100 19.90 27.65 7.91
C VAL A 100 18.82 28.49 7.22
N VAL A 101 18.59 28.29 5.91
CA VAL A 101 17.54 28.99 5.14
C VAL A 101 16.16 28.55 5.61
N ALA A 102 15.97 27.26 5.89
CA ALA A 102 14.75 26.74 6.47
C ALA A 102 14.43 27.38 7.83
N GLY A 103 15.45 27.48 8.71
CA GLY A 103 15.32 28.15 10.00
C GLY A 103 15.02 29.63 9.88
N LEU A 104 15.66 30.35 8.94
CA LEU A 104 15.38 31.75 8.65
C LEU A 104 13.95 31.94 8.15
N ALA A 105 13.46 31.11 7.25
CA ALA A 105 12.08 31.17 6.77
C ALA A 105 11.08 30.99 7.93
N LEU A 106 11.32 30.03 8.81
CA LEU A 106 10.51 29.84 10.02
C LEU A 106 10.56 31.05 10.95
N LEU A 107 11.75 31.63 11.18
CA LEU A 107 11.93 32.80 12.02
C LEU A 107 11.20 34.03 11.46
N LEU A 108 11.28 34.26 10.14
CA LEU A 108 10.57 35.37 9.46
C LEU A 108 9.06 35.17 9.44
N THR A 109 8.58 33.94 9.55
CA THR A 109 7.14 33.64 9.58
C THR A 109 6.58 33.64 11.00
N TRP A 110 7.20 32.89 11.91
CA TRP A 110 6.68 32.57 13.24
C TRP A 110 7.44 33.24 14.40
N GLY A 111 8.57 33.89 14.12
CA GLY A 111 9.31 34.63 15.13
C GLY A 111 8.51 35.84 15.64
N ARG A 112 8.91 36.41 16.79
CA ARG A 112 8.21 37.53 17.47
C ARG A 112 7.88 38.73 16.56
N ARG A 113 8.75 39.01 15.58
CA ARG A 113 8.58 40.07 14.56
C ARG A 113 8.26 39.48 13.17
N GLY A 114 7.87 38.21 13.10
CA GLY A 114 7.56 37.53 11.86
C GLY A 114 6.11 37.80 11.39
N LEU A 115 5.83 37.48 10.14
CA LEU A 115 4.55 37.74 9.47
C LEU A 115 3.32 37.25 10.26
N ILE A 116 3.40 36.07 10.88
CA ILE A 116 2.33 35.49 11.70
C ILE A 116 2.64 35.67 13.19
N GLY A 117 3.92 35.57 13.55
CA GLY A 117 4.37 35.61 14.95
C GLY A 117 4.06 36.95 15.63
N GLU A 118 4.09 38.08 14.92
CA GLU A 118 3.70 39.39 15.44
C GLU A 118 2.26 39.38 15.95
N HIS A 119 1.32 38.82 15.18
CA HIS A 119 -0.10 38.71 15.56
C HIS A 119 -0.30 37.77 16.75
N LEU A 120 0.48 36.67 16.84
CA LEU A 120 0.43 35.75 17.98
C LEU A 120 1.02 36.36 19.24
N SER A 121 2.03 37.20 19.11
CA SER A 121 2.67 37.89 20.25
C SER A 121 1.71 38.86 20.96
N VAL A 122 0.79 39.47 20.22
CA VAL A 122 -0.30 40.30 20.80
C VAL A 122 -1.25 39.46 21.67
N LEU A 123 -1.39 38.15 21.36
CA LEU A 123 -2.17 37.20 22.17
C LEU A 123 -1.36 36.55 23.29
N GLY A 124 -0.10 37.00 23.52
CA GLY A 124 0.79 36.45 24.52
C GLY A 124 1.43 35.12 24.12
N ILE A 125 1.35 34.70 22.86
CA ILE A 125 1.93 33.46 22.35
C ILE A 125 3.27 33.75 21.68
N GLU A 126 4.36 33.38 22.29
CA GLU A 126 5.73 33.48 21.72
C GLU A 126 6.21 32.09 21.29
N ILE A 127 6.39 31.90 19.98
CA ILE A 127 6.85 30.61 19.42
C ILE A 127 8.38 30.56 19.33
N GLY A 128 9.02 31.62 18.84
CA GLY A 128 10.47 31.65 18.69
C GLY A 128 11.20 31.38 20.01
N PHE A 129 12.35 30.72 19.95
CA PHE A 129 13.20 30.41 21.11
C PHE A 129 12.51 29.54 22.18
N SER A 130 11.53 28.69 21.78
CA SER A 130 10.80 27.79 22.65
C SER A 130 10.92 26.33 22.17
N THR A 131 10.52 25.36 23.00
CA THR A 131 10.41 23.94 22.62
C THR A 131 9.45 23.76 21.42
N ILE A 132 8.44 24.62 21.30
CA ILE A 132 7.50 24.61 20.15
C ILE A 132 8.26 24.95 18.86
N ALA A 133 9.19 25.92 18.89
CA ALA A 133 10.02 26.26 17.74
C ALA A 133 10.91 25.08 17.31
N VAL A 134 11.44 24.30 18.26
CA VAL A 134 12.19 23.07 17.96
C VAL A 134 11.32 22.08 17.21
N VAL A 135 10.11 21.76 17.72
CA VAL A 135 9.18 20.85 17.09
C VAL A 135 8.77 21.34 15.70
N MET A 136 8.52 22.64 15.53
CA MET A 136 8.18 23.22 14.23
C MET A 136 9.34 23.10 13.23
N ALA A 137 10.57 23.37 13.66
CA ALA A 137 11.77 23.22 12.81
C ALA A 137 11.96 21.77 12.39
N GLN A 138 11.89 20.84 13.33
CA GLN A 138 11.97 19.40 13.05
C GLN A 138 10.85 18.94 12.12
N THR A 139 9.60 19.37 12.35
CA THR A 139 8.44 19.00 11.53
C THR A 139 8.57 19.55 10.11
N PHE A 140 8.96 20.81 9.95
CA PHE A 140 9.13 21.45 8.65
C PHE A 140 10.13 20.72 7.75
N VAL A 141 11.23 20.23 8.34
CA VAL A 141 12.30 19.55 7.59
C VAL A 141 12.06 18.05 7.47
N ALA A 142 11.42 17.39 8.44
CA ALA A 142 11.31 15.94 8.49
C ALA A 142 9.99 15.40 7.90
N MET A 143 8.86 16.12 8.03
CA MET A 143 7.57 15.69 7.51
C MET A 143 7.55 15.44 5.99
N PRO A 144 8.20 16.23 5.12
CA PRO A 144 8.26 15.96 3.69
C PRO A 144 8.89 14.59 3.34
N PHE A 145 9.84 14.09 4.15
CA PHE A 145 10.42 12.74 3.97
C PHE A 145 9.37 11.65 4.17
N LEU A 146 8.53 11.80 5.21
CA LEU A 146 7.41 10.90 5.44
C LEU A 146 6.42 10.93 4.27
N ILE A 147 6.04 12.13 3.83
CA ILE A 147 5.05 12.33 2.75
C ILE A 147 5.55 11.68 1.46
N SER A 148 6.77 12.00 1.02
CA SER A 148 7.33 11.49 -0.23
C SER A 148 7.50 9.97 -0.22
N SER A 149 7.99 9.42 0.89
CA SER A 149 8.16 7.97 1.03
C SER A 149 6.82 7.23 0.97
N LEU A 150 5.82 7.77 1.67
CA LEU A 150 4.49 7.15 1.72
C LEU A 150 3.71 7.35 0.42
N GLU A 151 3.77 8.52 -0.23
CA GLU A 151 3.19 8.76 -1.55
C GLU A 151 3.71 7.75 -2.57
N GLY A 152 5.03 7.53 -2.63
CA GLY A 152 5.64 6.54 -3.51
C GLY A 152 5.15 5.12 -3.24
N ALA A 153 5.00 4.73 -1.99
CA ALA A 153 4.48 3.42 -1.59
C ALA A 153 3.00 3.24 -1.99
N ILE A 154 2.16 4.26 -1.77
CA ILE A 154 0.73 4.21 -2.14
C ILE A 154 0.57 4.08 -3.65
N ARG A 155 1.30 4.88 -4.44
CA ARG A 155 1.27 4.82 -5.90
C ARG A 155 1.70 3.46 -6.47
N SER A 156 2.63 2.79 -5.79
CA SER A 156 3.17 1.51 -6.26
C SER A 156 2.31 0.29 -5.90
N SER A 157 1.43 0.36 -4.89
CA SER A 157 0.81 -0.85 -4.32
C SER A 157 -0.61 -0.66 -3.78
N GLY A 158 -1.12 0.58 -3.66
CA GLY A 158 -2.31 0.84 -2.84
C GLY A 158 -3.65 0.85 -3.57
N ILE A 159 -3.68 1.27 -4.84
CA ILE A 159 -4.93 1.60 -5.56
C ILE A 159 -5.74 0.34 -5.90
N GLU A 160 -5.08 -0.76 -6.28
CA GLU A 160 -5.75 -2.02 -6.67
C GLU A 160 -6.59 -2.63 -5.53
N TYR A 161 -6.10 -2.54 -4.27
CA TYR A 161 -6.85 -3.03 -3.10
C TYR A 161 -8.08 -2.16 -2.78
N ASP A 162 -8.00 -0.87 -3.01
CA ASP A 162 -9.10 0.09 -2.83
C ASP A 162 -10.26 -0.22 -3.78
N GLU A 163 -9.95 -0.42 -5.06
CA GLU A 163 -10.94 -0.79 -6.09
C GLU A 163 -11.61 -2.12 -5.77
N THR A 164 -10.82 -3.11 -5.36
CA THR A 164 -11.35 -4.41 -4.94
C THR A 164 -12.28 -4.29 -3.74
N ALA A 165 -11.94 -3.50 -2.73
CA ALA A 165 -12.79 -3.33 -1.55
C ALA A 165 -14.12 -2.63 -1.89
N ARG A 166 -14.08 -1.65 -2.79
CA ARG A 166 -15.28 -0.93 -3.25
C ARG A 166 -16.19 -1.82 -4.09
N SER A 167 -15.65 -2.65 -4.98
CA SER A 167 -16.47 -3.59 -5.77
C SER A 167 -17.19 -4.60 -4.87
N LEU A 168 -16.65 -4.89 -3.68
CA LEU A 168 -17.29 -5.72 -2.65
C LEU A 168 -18.33 -4.96 -1.81
N GLY A 169 -18.61 -3.70 -2.12
CA GLY A 169 -19.64 -2.87 -1.45
C GLY A 169 -19.14 -2.10 -0.23
N ALA A 170 -17.83 -1.95 -0.03
CA ALA A 170 -17.31 -1.17 1.08
C ALA A 170 -17.41 0.34 0.83
N SER A 171 -17.85 1.11 1.84
CA SER A 171 -17.81 2.57 1.80
C SER A 171 -16.36 3.09 1.78
N ARG A 172 -16.16 4.33 1.30
CA ARG A 172 -14.82 4.97 1.24
C ARG A 172 -14.10 4.96 2.60
N SER A 173 -14.80 5.29 3.67
CA SER A 173 -14.23 5.29 5.03
C SER A 173 -13.85 3.88 5.48
N ARG A 174 -14.71 2.90 5.20
CA ARG A 174 -14.44 1.50 5.55
C ARG A 174 -13.25 0.94 4.78
N THR A 175 -13.18 1.21 3.48
CA THR A 175 -12.02 0.87 2.65
C THR A 175 -10.74 1.44 3.24
N PHE A 176 -10.75 2.73 3.61
CA PHE A 176 -9.57 3.41 4.16
C PHE A 176 -9.10 2.75 5.47
N PHE A 177 -9.98 2.56 6.45
CA PHE A 177 -9.57 2.05 7.77
C PHE A 177 -9.37 0.54 7.82
N GLU A 178 -10.19 -0.25 7.11
CA GLU A 178 -10.11 -1.72 7.17
C GLU A 178 -9.16 -2.33 6.12
N VAL A 179 -8.84 -1.60 5.04
CA VAL A 179 -8.00 -2.15 3.95
C VAL A 179 -6.76 -1.29 3.72
N THR A 180 -6.93 -0.01 3.35
CA THR A 180 -5.82 0.84 2.89
C THR A 180 -4.79 1.06 3.99
N VAL A 181 -5.20 1.51 5.17
CA VAL A 181 -4.28 1.75 6.30
C VAL A 181 -3.56 0.48 6.74
N PRO A 182 -4.22 -0.67 6.98
CA PRO A 182 -3.54 -1.91 7.34
C PRO A 182 -2.57 -2.44 6.28
N VAL A 183 -2.90 -2.31 4.99
CA VAL A 183 -2.01 -2.71 3.89
C VAL A 183 -0.79 -1.80 3.82
N MET A 184 -0.97 -0.49 4.04
CA MET A 184 0.10 0.51 4.01
C MET A 184 0.89 0.61 5.34
N LEU A 185 0.47 -0.07 6.41
CA LEU A 185 1.10 0.04 7.72
C LEU A 185 2.62 -0.19 7.71
N PRO A 186 3.18 -1.18 6.99
CA PRO A 186 4.63 -1.32 6.87
C PRO A 186 5.30 -0.11 6.22
N ALA A 187 4.67 0.49 5.21
CA ALA A 187 5.18 1.69 4.54
C ALA A 187 5.08 2.92 5.45
N ILE A 188 4.00 3.06 6.21
CA ILE A 188 3.82 4.13 7.20
C ILE A 188 4.90 4.06 8.28
N ILE A 189 5.21 2.87 8.80
CA ILE A 189 6.28 2.67 9.79
C ILE A 189 7.63 3.07 9.20
N ASN A 190 7.96 2.60 7.99
CA ASN A 190 9.23 2.94 7.35
C ASN A 190 9.36 4.45 7.09
N ALA A 191 8.29 5.10 6.62
CA ALA A 191 8.24 6.54 6.41
C ALA A 191 8.38 7.31 7.73
N GLY A 192 7.76 6.82 8.82
CA GLY A 192 7.90 7.35 10.16
C GLY A 192 9.33 7.24 10.69
N CYS A 193 10.01 6.12 10.45
CA CYS A 193 11.42 5.95 10.82
C CYS A 193 12.34 6.91 10.08
N MET A 194 12.09 7.15 8.80
CA MET A 194 12.82 8.17 8.03
C MET A 194 12.58 9.57 8.58
N CYS A 195 11.34 9.89 8.95
CA CYS A 195 10.97 11.16 9.57
C CYS A 195 11.70 11.36 10.91
N ILE A 196 11.67 10.37 11.82
CA ILE A 196 12.39 10.45 13.11
C ILE A 196 13.89 10.61 12.88
N SER A 197 14.49 9.82 12.00
CA SER A 197 15.94 9.88 11.74
C SER A 197 16.35 11.25 11.22
N ARG A 198 15.51 11.87 10.38
CA ARG A 198 15.76 13.24 9.91
C ARG A 198 15.55 14.28 10.99
N ALA A 199 14.54 14.12 11.85
CA ALA A 199 14.29 15.02 13.00
C ALA A 199 15.40 14.93 14.06
N LEU A 200 15.89 13.71 14.36
CA LEU A 200 17.01 13.49 15.30
C LEU A 200 18.29 14.20 14.88
N GLY A 201 18.59 14.24 13.58
CA GLY A 201 19.77 14.90 13.04
C GLY A 201 19.57 16.39 12.73
N GLU A 202 18.40 16.98 13.06
CA GLU A 202 18.15 18.38 12.73
C GLU A 202 18.90 19.32 13.65
N PHE A 203 19.71 20.19 13.02
CA PHE A 203 20.57 21.14 13.69
C PHE A 203 20.36 22.58 13.20
N GLY A 204 20.48 22.79 11.89
CA GLY A 204 20.59 24.12 11.31
C GLY A 204 19.33 24.96 11.38
N ALA A 205 18.17 24.38 11.13
CA ALA A 205 16.90 25.09 11.27
C ALA A 205 16.59 25.33 12.77
N THR A 206 16.93 24.39 13.63
CA THR A 206 16.69 24.50 15.07
C THR A 206 17.53 25.62 15.68
N ILE A 207 18.84 25.69 15.40
CA ILE A 207 19.71 26.74 15.99
C ILE A 207 19.30 28.14 15.53
N THR A 208 18.86 28.27 14.27
CA THR A 208 18.47 29.56 13.68
C THR A 208 17.12 30.04 14.21
N PHE A 209 16.14 29.15 14.41
CA PHE A 209 14.76 29.51 14.79
C PHE A 209 14.51 29.41 16.31
N ALA A 210 15.04 28.34 16.95
CA ALA A 210 14.81 28.07 18.36
C ALA A 210 16.00 28.45 19.27
N GLY A 211 17.18 28.67 18.69
CA GLY A 211 18.41 28.92 19.48
C GLY A 211 18.91 27.65 20.18
N SER A 212 19.68 27.81 21.26
CA SER A 212 20.24 26.70 22.05
C SER A 212 20.25 27.04 23.53
N LEU A 213 19.15 26.82 24.21
CA LEU A 213 18.98 27.01 25.66
C LEU A 213 18.86 25.63 26.32
N GLN A 214 19.73 25.35 27.31
CA GLN A 214 19.71 24.10 28.06
C GLN A 214 18.30 23.86 28.65
N GLY A 215 17.84 22.62 28.61
CA GLY A 215 16.53 22.19 29.12
C GLY A 215 15.32 22.65 28.31
N SER A 216 15.47 23.58 27.35
CA SER A 216 14.35 24.16 26.59
C SER A 216 14.45 23.94 25.07
N THR A 217 15.59 24.27 24.45
CA THR A 217 15.77 24.20 22.99
C THR A 217 17.04 23.48 22.54
N GLN A 218 17.92 23.16 23.46
CA GLN A 218 19.19 22.49 23.18
C GLN A 218 19.00 21.00 22.95
N THR A 219 18.76 20.63 21.70
CA THR A 219 18.67 19.20 21.26
C THR A 219 20.06 18.56 21.26
N MET A 220 20.12 17.21 21.14
CA MET A 220 21.38 16.46 21.09
C MET A 220 22.38 17.00 20.05
N PRO A 221 22.01 17.25 18.77
CA PRO A 221 22.95 17.84 17.81
C PRO A 221 23.50 19.20 18.24
N LEU A 222 22.68 20.02 18.91
CA LEU A 222 23.07 21.31 19.43
C LEU A 222 24.02 21.15 20.63
N ALA A 223 23.73 20.21 21.54
CA ALA A 223 24.60 19.89 22.67
C ALA A 223 25.96 19.37 22.18
N ILE A 224 26.00 18.45 21.23
CA ILE A 224 27.25 17.95 20.63
C ILE A 224 28.08 19.09 20.03
N TYR A 225 27.41 20.00 19.30
CA TYR A 225 28.10 21.14 18.68
C TYR A 225 28.73 22.08 19.71
N LEU A 226 28.02 22.38 20.78
CA LEU A 226 28.52 23.27 21.85
C LEU A 226 29.58 22.58 22.71
N GLN A 227 29.34 21.34 23.12
CA GLN A 227 30.28 20.57 23.94
C GLN A 227 31.62 20.32 23.21
N ARG A 228 31.60 20.22 21.88
CA ARG A 228 32.84 20.10 21.11
C ARG A 228 33.84 21.25 21.39
N GLN A 229 33.35 22.42 21.80
CA GLN A 229 34.20 23.58 22.10
C GLN A 229 34.76 23.56 23.51
N SER A 230 34.07 22.91 24.46
CA SER A 230 34.44 22.86 25.88
C SER A 230 35.03 21.50 26.31
N SER A 231 34.43 20.41 25.85
CA SER A 231 34.83 19.03 26.19
C SER A 231 34.62 18.12 24.98
N GLN A 232 35.70 17.74 24.30
CA GLN A 232 35.63 16.83 23.16
C GLN A 232 35.11 15.43 23.56
N ASP A 233 35.40 15.01 24.79
CA ASP A 233 35.00 13.70 25.32
C ASP A 233 33.49 13.58 25.49
N GLU A 234 32.83 14.62 26.04
CA GLU A 234 31.38 14.69 26.16
C GLU A 234 30.70 14.71 24.77
N ALA A 235 31.25 15.51 23.85
CA ALA A 235 30.73 15.56 22.48
C ALA A 235 30.81 14.21 21.79
N LEU A 236 31.90 13.43 21.94
CA LEU A 236 32.07 12.09 21.40
C LEU A 236 31.08 11.10 22.06
N ALA A 237 30.91 11.15 23.37
CA ALA A 237 29.98 10.30 24.08
C ALA A 237 28.52 10.52 23.59
N LEU A 238 28.08 11.78 23.50
CA LEU A 238 26.77 12.14 22.97
C LEU A 238 26.59 11.74 21.49
N ALA A 239 27.66 11.88 20.69
CA ALA A 239 27.60 11.46 19.28
C ALA A 239 27.40 9.95 19.13
N VAL A 240 28.02 9.14 19.99
CA VAL A 240 27.79 7.68 20.02
C VAL A 240 26.35 7.35 20.39
N VAL A 241 25.79 8.03 21.41
CA VAL A 241 24.38 7.84 21.80
C VAL A 241 23.45 8.21 20.64
N LEU A 242 23.73 9.31 19.93
CA LEU A 242 22.90 9.69 18.74
C LEU A 242 22.99 8.66 17.63
N ILE A 243 24.18 8.11 17.36
CA ILE A 243 24.37 7.05 16.35
C ILE A 243 23.58 5.79 16.76
N ILE A 244 23.67 5.38 18.03
CA ILE A 244 22.92 4.23 18.54
C ILE A 244 21.42 4.48 18.41
N ALA A 245 20.91 5.65 18.79
CA ALA A 245 19.51 6.01 18.64
C ALA A 245 19.05 5.95 17.18
N ALA A 246 19.84 6.46 16.24
CA ALA A 246 19.54 6.40 14.82
C ALA A 246 19.50 4.93 14.31
N ILE A 247 20.45 4.10 14.71
CA ILE A 247 20.47 2.66 14.36
C ILE A 247 19.23 1.96 14.94
N VAL A 248 18.89 2.21 16.20
CA VAL A 248 17.72 1.59 16.86
C VAL A 248 16.44 1.99 16.13
N VAL A 249 16.27 3.26 15.76
CA VAL A 249 15.09 3.73 15.02
C VAL A 249 15.02 3.07 13.63
N LEU A 250 16.09 3.11 12.85
CA LEU A 250 16.09 2.57 11.48
C LEU A 250 15.99 1.05 11.46
N TYR A 251 16.81 0.35 12.24
CA TYR A 251 16.80 -1.11 12.28
C TYR A 251 15.56 -1.66 12.97
N GLY A 252 15.18 -1.08 14.11
CA GLY A 252 13.97 -1.46 14.84
C GLY A 252 12.70 -1.25 14.01
N GLY A 253 12.59 -0.11 13.35
CA GLY A 253 11.46 0.18 12.46
C GLY A 253 11.37 -0.79 11.29
N ASN A 254 12.49 -1.06 10.61
CA ASN A 254 12.55 -2.06 9.54
C ASN A 254 12.18 -3.47 10.04
N LEU A 255 12.62 -3.83 11.25
CA LEU A 255 12.28 -5.10 11.87
C LEU A 255 10.77 -5.20 12.13
N VAL A 256 10.20 -4.18 12.78
CA VAL A 256 8.74 -4.11 13.04
C VAL A 256 7.95 -4.15 11.74
N ALA A 257 8.32 -3.33 10.75
CA ALA A 257 7.68 -3.34 9.43
C ALA A 257 7.73 -4.73 8.77
N SER A 258 8.84 -5.46 8.90
CA SER A 258 9.02 -6.81 8.32
C SER A 258 8.18 -7.90 8.99
N LEU A 259 7.77 -7.70 10.24
CA LEU A 259 6.91 -8.62 11.00
C LEU A 259 5.42 -8.44 10.66
N LEU A 260 5.05 -7.31 10.08
CA LEU A 260 3.67 -7.03 9.73
C LEU A 260 3.23 -7.80 8.47
N PRO A 261 1.94 -8.22 8.42
CA PRO A 261 1.36 -8.80 7.22
C PRO A 261 1.35 -7.78 6.08
N GLY A 262 1.83 -8.17 4.90
CA GLY A 262 1.92 -7.27 3.74
C GLY A 262 3.32 -6.70 3.45
N ALA A 263 4.27 -6.78 4.41
CA ALA A 263 5.64 -6.29 4.25
C ALA A 263 6.50 -7.07 3.24
N LYS A 264 6.08 -8.29 2.86
CA LYS A 264 6.85 -9.12 1.93
C LYS A 264 6.41 -8.84 0.51
N THR A 265 7.26 -8.19 -0.24
CA THR A 265 7.11 -8.00 -1.69
C THR A 265 6.84 -9.36 -2.37
N GLU A 266 5.93 -9.38 -3.34
CA GLU A 266 5.49 -10.59 -4.08
C GLU A 266 6.67 -11.44 -4.61
N SER A 267 7.79 -10.82 -4.97
CA SER A 267 9.01 -11.50 -5.39
C SER A 267 9.70 -12.31 -4.28
N GLN A 268 9.67 -11.83 -3.03
CA GLN A 268 10.22 -12.56 -1.87
C GLN A 268 9.27 -13.68 -1.43
N LEU A 269 7.96 -13.48 -1.60
CA LEU A 269 6.97 -14.53 -1.38
C LEU A 269 7.12 -15.67 -2.40
N LYS A 270 7.21 -15.34 -3.70
CA LYS A 270 7.42 -16.33 -4.78
C LYS A 270 8.71 -17.13 -4.57
N ALA A 271 9.78 -16.51 -4.11
CA ALA A 271 11.04 -17.19 -3.82
C ALA A 271 10.94 -18.13 -2.61
N LYS A 272 10.25 -17.74 -1.52
CA LYS A 272 10.04 -18.59 -0.33
C LYS A 272 9.01 -19.69 -0.57
N VAL A 273 7.92 -19.41 -1.28
CA VAL A 273 6.91 -20.39 -1.69
C VAL A 273 7.55 -21.41 -2.62
N LYS A 274 8.33 -21.00 -3.62
CA LYS A 274 9.06 -21.93 -4.50
C LYS A 274 10.09 -22.80 -3.78
N ALA A 275 10.73 -22.29 -2.73
CA ALA A 275 11.65 -23.05 -1.89
C ALA A 275 10.91 -24.00 -0.92
N LYS A 276 9.72 -23.63 -0.44
CA LYS A 276 8.90 -24.42 0.48
C LYS A 276 8.04 -25.44 -0.25
N ASN A 277 7.50 -25.11 -1.42
CA ASN A 277 6.76 -26.04 -2.28
C ASN A 277 7.67 -27.16 -2.80
N ARG A 278 8.95 -26.88 -3.09
CA ARG A 278 9.93 -27.95 -3.42
C ARG A 278 10.17 -28.93 -2.27
N LYS A 279 9.84 -28.55 -1.01
CA LYS A 279 9.83 -29.45 0.16
C LYS A 279 8.45 -30.05 0.44
N ALA A 280 7.36 -29.39 0.02
CA ALA A 280 5.98 -29.82 0.24
C ALA A 280 5.48 -30.76 -0.87
N GLU A 281 5.99 -30.64 -2.11
CA GLU A 281 5.73 -31.59 -3.21
C GLU A 281 6.13 -33.05 -2.88
N LEU A 282 6.92 -33.25 -1.81
CA LEU A 282 7.27 -34.54 -1.28
C LEU A 282 6.28 -35.09 -0.24
N ILE A 283 5.25 -34.33 0.17
CA ILE A 283 4.39 -34.69 1.34
C ILE A 283 2.88 -34.39 1.07
N GLU A 284 2.49 -33.62 0.05
CA GLU A 284 1.08 -33.33 -0.20
C GLU A 284 0.44 -34.39 -1.11
N GLN A 285 -0.43 -35.21 -0.49
CA GLN A 285 -1.47 -35.94 -1.22
C GLN A 285 -2.38 -34.91 -1.90
N PRO A 286 -2.78 -35.14 -3.15
CA PRO A 286 -3.71 -34.24 -3.85
C PRO A 286 -5.01 -34.18 -3.07
N ASP A 287 -5.46 -32.95 -2.78
CA ASP A 287 -6.75 -32.68 -2.14
C ASP A 287 -7.85 -33.03 -3.14
N THR A 288 -8.26 -34.29 -3.14
CA THR A 288 -9.31 -34.87 -4.01
C THR A 288 -10.69 -34.71 -3.41
N THR A 289 -10.93 -33.70 -2.59
CA THR A 289 -12.27 -33.44 -2.06
C THR A 289 -13.16 -32.96 -3.22
N PRO A 290 -14.25 -33.68 -3.54
CA PRO A 290 -15.17 -33.23 -4.59
C PRO A 290 -15.70 -31.84 -4.25
N ILE A 291 -15.70 -30.95 -5.24
CA ILE A 291 -16.26 -29.60 -5.11
C ILE A 291 -17.76 -29.76 -4.85
N GLN A 292 -18.19 -29.52 -3.60
CA GLN A 292 -19.62 -29.48 -3.27
C GLN A 292 -20.10 -28.07 -3.54
N ILE A 293 -20.84 -27.89 -4.63
CA ILE A 293 -21.45 -26.60 -4.99
C ILE A 293 -22.48 -26.24 -3.92
N ALA A 294 -22.22 -25.18 -3.19
CA ALA A 294 -23.20 -24.63 -2.26
C ALA A 294 -24.40 -24.10 -3.06
N LYS A 295 -25.58 -24.65 -2.81
CA LYS A 295 -26.81 -24.07 -3.37
C LYS A 295 -26.93 -22.61 -2.92
N PRO A 296 -27.26 -21.67 -3.84
CA PRO A 296 -27.46 -20.26 -3.47
C PRO A 296 -28.54 -20.16 -2.38
N THR A 297 -28.24 -19.44 -1.31
CA THR A 297 -29.06 -19.39 -0.09
C THR A 297 -30.24 -18.43 -0.21
N SER A 298 -30.39 -17.74 -1.33
CA SER A 298 -31.53 -16.84 -1.59
C SER A 298 -32.04 -17.04 -3.02
N ALA A 299 -33.27 -17.54 -3.15
CA ALA A 299 -34.05 -17.42 -4.36
C ALA A 299 -34.44 -15.94 -4.55
N ARG A 300 -33.53 -15.13 -5.09
CA ARG A 300 -33.96 -13.91 -5.79
C ARG A 300 -34.40 -14.34 -7.17
N PRO A 301 -35.55 -13.88 -7.67
CA PRO A 301 -35.82 -13.89 -9.10
C PRO A 301 -34.81 -12.93 -9.71
N SER A 302 -33.66 -13.44 -10.10
CA SER A 302 -32.63 -12.65 -10.76
C SER A 302 -33.16 -12.35 -12.15
N ALA A 303 -33.68 -11.16 -12.35
CA ALA A 303 -33.71 -10.57 -13.68
C ALA A 303 -32.26 -10.48 -14.10
N CYS A 304 -31.83 -11.32 -15.04
CA CYS A 304 -30.46 -11.36 -15.52
C CYS A 304 -30.11 -10.01 -16.14
N THR A 305 -29.13 -9.34 -15.60
CA THR A 305 -28.77 -7.98 -16.01
C THR A 305 -28.04 -7.98 -17.34
N SER A 306 -28.61 -7.35 -18.36
CA SER A 306 -27.92 -7.08 -19.62
C SER A 306 -27.09 -5.81 -19.55
N ILE A 307 -26.04 -5.72 -20.37
CA ILE A 307 -25.12 -4.59 -20.39
C ILE A 307 -25.05 -4.03 -21.82
N HIS A 308 -25.46 -2.80 -21.99
CA HIS A 308 -25.29 -2.08 -23.25
C HIS A 308 -24.15 -1.08 -23.11
N VAL A 309 -23.10 -1.25 -23.91
CA VAL A 309 -21.91 -0.38 -23.95
C VAL A 309 -21.92 0.39 -25.25
N ASP A 310 -21.98 1.70 -25.17
CA ASP A 310 -21.68 2.61 -26.28
C ASP A 310 -20.83 3.75 -25.71
N ALA A 311 -19.51 3.54 -25.67
CA ALA A 311 -18.61 4.38 -24.92
C ALA A 311 -17.22 4.50 -25.57
N ALA A 312 -16.67 5.70 -25.53
CA ALA A 312 -15.32 5.99 -26.01
C ALA A 312 -14.43 6.53 -24.90
N VAL A 313 -13.17 6.12 -24.88
CA VAL A 313 -12.11 6.64 -24.03
C VAL A 313 -11.00 7.21 -24.92
N ALA A 314 -11.04 8.52 -25.14
CA ALA A 314 -10.19 9.21 -26.12
C ALA A 314 -8.71 9.03 -25.82
N ASP A 315 -8.27 9.16 -24.57
CA ASP A 315 -6.86 9.01 -24.15
C ASP A 315 -6.29 7.61 -24.41
N ARG A 316 -7.17 6.61 -24.58
CA ARG A 316 -6.78 5.22 -24.85
C ARG A 316 -7.02 4.82 -26.30
N GLY A 317 -7.62 5.68 -27.12
CA GLY A 317 -8.00 5.39 -28.49
C GLY A 317 -9.02 4.25 -28.62
N VAL A 318 -9.92 4.09 -27.64
CA VAL A 318 -10.87 2.99 -27.55
C VAL A 318 -12.30 3.53 -27.75
N HIS A 319 -13.06 2.90 -28.64
CA HIS A 319 -14.49 3.13 -28.83
C HIS A 319 -15.20 1.77 -28.99
N LEU A 320 -16.04 1.42 -28.02
CA LEU A 320 -16.69 0.13 -27.92
C LEU A 320 -18.20 0.30 -27.98
N THR A 321 -18.82 -0.36 -28.94
CA THR A 321 -20.28 -0.49 -29.05
C THR A 321 -20.60 -1.98 -29.07
N THR A 322 -21.24 -2.49 -28.01
CA THR A 322 -21.59 -3.92 -27.88
C THR A 322 -22.75 -4.09 -26.91
N ASN A 323 -23.47 -5.23 -27.06
CA ASN A 323 -24.53 -5.63 -26.16
C ASN A 323 -24.19 -6.99 -25.55
N ILE A 324 -24.08 -7.06 -24.22
CA ILE A 324 -23.79 -8.27 -23.47
C ILE A 324 -25.09 -8.78 -22.87
N PRO A 325 -25.57 -9.96 -23.31
CA PRO A 325 -26.82 -10.51 -22.82
C PRO A 325 -26.73 -10.91 -21.34
N GLY A 326 -27.83 -10.76 -20.62
CA GLY A 326 -27.95 -11.11 -19.22
C GLY A 326 -28.00 -12.62 -18.96
N GLY A 327 -27.46 -13.08 -17.83
CA GLY A 327 -27.56 -14.45 -17.35
C GLY A 327 -26.67 -15.47 -18.05
N VAL A 328 -25.73 -15.02 -18.86
CA VAL A 328 -24.78 -15.88 -19.58
C VAL A 328 -23.34 -15.39 -19.40
N LEU A 329 -22.39 -16.24 -19.72
CA LEU A 329 -20.99 -15.86 -19.78
C LEU A 329 -20.63 -15.41 -21.19
N THR A 330 -20.14 -14.18 -21.30
CA THR A 330 -19.60 -13.60 -22.53
C THR A 330 -18.08 -13.55 -22.42
N SER A 331 -17.37 -14.19 -23.35
CA SER A 331 -15.92 -14.07 -23.46
C SER A 331 -15.50 -12.87 -24.29
N VAL A 332 -14.47 -12.16 -23.83
CA VAL A 332 -13.87 -11.02 -24.50
C VAL A 332 -12.44 -11.35 -24.86
N MET A 333 -12.17 -11.46 -26.15
CA MET A 333 -10.88 -11.86 -26.70
C MET A 333 -10.23 -10.72 -27.49
N GLY A 334 -8.93 -10.82 -27.70
CA GLY A 334 -8.18 -9.87 -28.53
C GLY A 334 -6.72 -9.73 -28.08
N PRO A 335 -5.85 -9.16 -28.94
CA PRO A 335 -4.45 -8.97 -28.61
C PRO A 335 -4.24 -8.02 -27.43
N ASN A 336 -3.02 -8.03 -26.86
CA ASN A 336 -2.67 -7.09 -25.79
C ASN A 336 -2.78 -5.64 -26.31
N GLY A 337 -3.34 -4.75 -25.45
CA GLY A 337 -3.57 -3.35 -25.84
C GLY A 337 -4.82 -3.12 -26.71
N SER A 338 -5.64 -4.15 -27.01
CA SER A 338 -6.83 -4.00 -27.85
C SER A 338 -7.99 -3.24 -27.22
N GLY A 339 -8.01 -3.05 -25.89
CA GLY A 339 -9.08 -2.37 -25.17
C GLY A 339 -9.89 -3.26 -24.21
N LYS A 340 -9.50 -4.53 -23.99
CA LYS A 340 -10.20 -5.47 -23.09
C LYS A 340 -10.33 -4.93 -21.67
N SER A 341 -9.23 -4.51 -21.05
CA SER A 341 -9.25 -3.94 -19.69
C SER A 341 -9.96 -2.58 -19.64
N THR A 342 -10.04 -1.86 -20.77
CA THR A 342 -10.84 -0.64 -20.88
C THR A 342 -12.32 -0.98 -20.83
N LEU A 343 -12.77 -2.05 -21.52
CA LEU A 343 -14.14 -2.55 -21.43
C LEU A 343 -14.50 -2.93 -19.99
N LEU A 344 -13.65 -3.71 -19.31
CA LEU A 344 -13.88 -4.09 -17.92
C LEU A 344 -13.95 -2.86 -17.00
N GLY A 345 -13.06 -1.88 -17.21
CA GLY A 345 -13.06 -0.61 -16.45
C GLY A 345 -14.32 0.22 -16.67
N LEU A 346 -14.84 0.27 -17.89
CA LEU A 346 -16.11 0.94 -18.22
C LEU A 346 -17.31 0.23 -17.55
N ILE A 347 -17.40 -1.10 -17.66
CA ILE A 347 -18.50 -1.88 -17.06
C ILE A 347 -18.42 -1.81 -15.52
N SER A 348 -17.24 -1.94 -14.93
CA SER A 348 -17.05 -1.84 -13.48
C SER A 348 -17.19 -0.41 -12.93
N GLN A 349 -17.38 0.60 -13.80
CA GLN A 349 -17.47 2.01 -13.45
C GLN A 349 -16.21 2.55 -12.73
N THR A 350 -15.07 1.86 -12.89
CA THR A 350 -13.76 2.35 -12.41
C THR A 350 -13.10 3.32 -13.40
N LEU A 351 -13.59 3.32 -14.64
CA LEU A 351 -13.18 4.21 -15.71
C LEU A 351 -14.39 4.95 -16.27
N GLU A 352 -14.35 6.27 -16.25
CA GLU A 352 -15.39 7.12 -16.86
C GLU A 352 -15.14 7.23 -18.36
N PRO A 353 -16.19 7.09 -19.21
CA PRO A 353 -16.06 7.30 -20.64
C PRO A 353 -15.85 8.80 -20.95
N THR A 354 -15.06 9.09 -21.99
CA THR A 354 -14.93 10.48 -22.53
C THR A 354 -16.20 10.87 -23.27
N TYR A 355 -16.80 9.93 -23.99
CA TYR A 355 -18.08 10.09 -24.71
C TYR A 355 -18.90 8.83 -24.59
N GLY A 356 -20.23 8.96 -24.63
CA GLY A 356 -21.16 7.84 -24.55
C GLY A 356 -21.45 7.39 -23.12
N SER A 357 -21.96 6.18 -22.95
CA SER A 357 -22.35 5.61 -21.66
C SER A 357 -22.37 4.09 -21.64
N VAL A 358 -22.35 3.51 -20.43
CA VAL A 358 -22.67 2.11 -20.18
C VAL A 358 -24.02 2.06 -19.48
N GLN A 359 -24.95 1.29 -20.02
CA GLN A 359 -26.31 1.13 -19.49
C GLN A 359 -26.53 -0.31 -19.03
N PHE A 360 -27.27 -0.46 -17.96
CA PHE A 360 -27.60 -1.76 -17.36
C PHE A 360 -29.12 -1.92 -17.29
N ASP A 361 -29.60 -3.11 -17.62
CA ASP A 361 -31.01 -3.46 -17.48
C ASP A 361 -31.14 -4.79 -16.72
N PRO A 362 -31.66 -4.78 -15.46
CA PRO A 362 -32.13 -3.63 -14.68
C PRO A 362 -31.00 -2.67 -14.22
N PRO A 363 -31.32 -1.41 -13.92
CA PRO A 363 -30.34 -0.41 -13.51
C PRO A 363 -29.76 -0.67 -12.11
N ASN A 364 -28.55 -0.15 -11.87
CA ASN A 364 -27.79 -0.28 -10.62
C ASN A 364 -27.46 -1.72 -10.20
N PRO A 365 -26.91 -2.56 -11.10
CA PRO A 365 -26.50 -3.90 -10.77
C PRO A 365 -25.33 -3.89 -9.79
N GLN A 366 -25.19 -4.98 -9.08
CA GLN A 366 -24.03 -5.25 -8.28
C GLN A 366 -22.92 -5.87 -9.12
N ILE A 367 -21.87 -5.12 -9.33
CA ILE A 367 -20.74 -5.51 -10.17
C ILE A 367 -19.56 -5.88 -9.30
N VAL A 368 -18.96 -7.05 -9.54
CA VAL A 368 -17.69 -7.46 -8.93
C VAL A 368 -16.64 -7.67 -10.01
N LEU A 369 -15.48 -7.07 -9.83
CA LEU A 369 -14.32 -7.25 -10.69
C LEU A 369 -13.28 -8.15 -10.00
N LEU A 370 -13.00 -9.29 -10.63
CA LEU A 370 -11.86 -10.16 -10.33
C LEU A 370 -10.72 -9.82 -11.29
N GLN A 371 -9.70 -9.21 -10.76
CA GLN A 371 -8.49 -8.89 -11.53
C GLN A 371 -7.60 -10.13 -11.68
N GLN A 372 -6.68 -10.10 -12.62
CA GLN A 372 -5.70 -11.16 -12.89
C GLN A 372 -4.94 -11.61 -11.61
N LYS A 373 -4.63 -10.66 -10.73
CA LYS A 373 -4.12 -10.97 -9.40
C LYS A 373 -5.28 -11.14 -8.42
N PRO A 374 -5.26 -12.14 -7.52
CA PRO A 374 -6.36 -12.40 -6.58
C PRO A 374 -6.63 -11.29 -5.56
N LEU A 375 -5.72 -10.31 -5.39
CA LEU A 375 -5.81 -9.14 -4.50
C LEU A 375 -6.51 -9.44 -3.16
N LEU A 376 -6.10 -10.52 -2.50
CA LEU A 376 -6.56 -10.84 -1.15
C LEU A 376 -5.93 -9.89 -0.15
N PHE A 377 -6.71 -9.42 0.82
CA PHE A 377 -6.22 -8.51 1.86
C PHE A 377 -5.21 -9.22 2.76
N PRO A 378 -3.92 -8.85 2.74
CA PRO A 378 -2.83 -9.65 3.31
C PRO A 378 -2.86 -9.70 4.85
N HIS A 379 -3.50 -8.74 5.50
CA HIS A 379 -3.65 -8.68 6.95
C HIS A 379 -4.83 -9.51 7.46
N MET A 380 -5.74 -9.96 6.59
CA MET A 380 -6.91 -10.76 6.91
C MET A 380 -6.64 -12.26 6.70
N SER A 381 -7.35 -13.13 7.45
CA SER A 381 -7.38 -14.56 7.17
C SER A 381 -8.16 -14.84 5.88
N VAL A 382 -8.06 -16.06 5.35
CA VAL A 382 -8.85 -16.54 4.21
C VAL A 382 -10.35 -16.35 4.46
N GLN A 383 -10.84 -16.79 5.62
CA GLN A 383 -12.25 -16.61 6.00
C GLN A 383 -12.63 -15.13 6.09
N SER A 384 -11.80 -14.30 6.73
CA SER A 384 -12.08 -12.87 6.86
C SER A 384 -12.08 -12.13 5.51
N ASN A 385 -11.29 -12.60 4.54
CA ASN A 385 -11.35 -12.10 3.17
C ASN A 385 -12.72 -12.36 2.52
N VAL A 386 -13.27 -13.58 2.67
CA VAL A 386 -14.60 -13.91 2.14
C VAL A 386 -15.71 -13.18 2.90
N GLU A 387 -15.58 -13.04 4.21
CA GLU A 387 -16.54 -12.31 5.05
C GLU A 387 -16.59 -10.81 4.76
N PHE A 388 -15.54 -10.22 4.18
CA PHE A 388 -15.39 -8.77 4.06
C PHE A 388 -16.56 -8.11 3.32
N GLY A 389 -16.91 -8.60 2.14
CA GLY A 389 -18.02 -8.05 1.34
C GLY A 389 -19.38 -8.21 2.06
N LEU A 390 -19.61 -9.35 2.70
CA LEU A 390 -20.82 -9.60 3.48
C LEU A 390 -20.96 -8.63 4.66
N ARG A 391 -19.87 -8.40 5.38
CA ARG A 391 -19.82 -7.41 6.48
C ARG A 391 -19.99 -5.98 5.97
N ALA A 392 -19.44 -5.66 4.79
CA ALA A 392 -19.59 -4.34 4.19
C ALA A 392 -21.06 -3.99 3.91
N ARG A 393 -21.89 -4.99 3.64
CA ARG A 393 -23.34 -4.87 3.45
C ARG A 393 -24.17 -4.86 4.72
N GLY A 394 -23.56 -4.95 5.88
CA GLY A 394 -24.25 -4.92 7.17
C GLY A 394 -25.02 -6.19 7.52
N LEU A 395 -24.69 -7.34 6.92
CA LEU A 395 -25.33 -8.61 7.25
C LEU A 395 -25.04 -9.05 8.70
N PRO A 396 -25.95 -9.76 9.37
CA PRO A 396 -25.75 -10.29 10.72
C PRO A 396 -24.53 -11.22 10.77
N ARG A 397 -23.78 -11.17 11.88
CA ARG A 397 -22.52 -11.92 12.06
C ARG A 397 -22.66 -13.43 11.82
N GLU A 398 -23.76 -14.04 12.24
CA GLU A 398 -23.99 -15.48 12.06
C GLU A 398 -24.22 -15.82 10.57
N THR A 399 -24.98 -15.00 9.86
CA THR A 399 -25.18 -15.13 8.40
C THR A 399 -23.87 -14.99 7.65
N VAL A 400 -23.05 -14.00 8.03
CA VAL A 400 -21.73 -13.77 7.43
C VAL A 400 -20.82 -15.00 7.59
N LYS A 401 -20.74 -15.56 8.81
CA LYS A 401 -19.92 -16.74 9.09
C LYS A 401 -20.40 -17.98 8.36
N THR A 402 -21.71 -18.23 8.36
CA THR A 402 -22.29 -19.40 7.72
C THR A 402 -22.07 -19.35 6.24
N ARG A 403 -22.34 -18.21 5.62
CA ARG A 403 -22.17 -18.02 4.18
C ARG A 403 -20.70 -18.07 3.73
N ALA A 404 -19.80 -17.42 4.46
CA ALA A 404 -18.37 -17.49 4.16
C ALA A 404 -17.82 -18.92 4.28
N LYS A 405 -18.29 -19.72 5.27
CA LYS A 405 -17.91 -21.13 5.37
C LYS A 405 -18.46 -21.95 4.20
N ALA A 406 -19.70 -21.73 3.77
CA ALA A 406 -20.30 -22.40 2.62
C ALA A 406 -19.52 -22.09 1.34
N GLU A 407 -19.15 -20.83 1.12
CA GLU A 407 -18.36 -20.44 -0.04
C GLU A 407 -16.92 -21.00 -0.01
N LEU A 408 -16.30 -21.11 1.16
CA LEU A 408 -14.99 -21.77 1.28
C LEU A 408 -15.10 -23.29 1.07
N ALA A 409 -16.21 -23.91 1.47
CA ALA A 409 -16.45 -25.32 1.22
C ALA A 409 -16.66 -25.60 -0.27
N SER A 410 -17.39 -24.74 -1.00
CA SER A 410 -17.61 -24.90 -2.44
C SER A 410 -16.32 -24.89 -3.25
N VAL A 411 -15.31 -24.15 -2.83
CA VAL A 411 -13.99 -24.10 -3.49
C VAL A 411 -12.97 -25.05 -2.87
N GLY A 412 -13.37 -25.94 -1.92
CA GLY A 412 -12.50 -26.94 -1.27
C GLY A 412 -11.45 -26.37 -0.32
N LEU A 413 -11.70 -25.18 0.26
CA LEU A 413 -10.68 -24.47 1.08
C LEU A 413 -11.07 -24.28 2.55
N THR A 414 -12.03 -25.06 3.07
CA THR A 414 -12.49 -24.97 4.47
C THR A 414 -11.36 -25.17 5.48
N ALA A 415 -10.46 -26.12 5.24
CA ALA A 415 -9.30 -26.39 6.11
C ALA A 415 -8.30 -25.22 6.18
N MET A 416 -8.36 -24.29 5.21
CA MET A 416 -7.45 -23.16 5.11
C MET A 416 -8.06 -21.85 5.65
N ALA A 417 -9.27 -21.87 6.21
CA ALA A 417 -10.02 -20.70 6.66
C ALA A 417 -9.21 -19.73 7.56
N ASN A 418 -8.37 -20.26 8.44
CA ASN A 418 -7.54 -19.48 9.36
C ASN A 418 -6.17 -19.08 8.79
N ARG A 419 -5.80 -19.57 7.59
CA ARG A 419 -4.53 -19.19 6.96
C ARG A 419 -4.58 -17.76 6.45
N ARG A 420 -3.40 -17.16 6.27
CA ARG A 420 -3.26 -15.85 5.62
C ARG A 420 -2.97 -16.03 4.13
N PRO A 421 -3.29 -15.03 3.27
CA PRO A 421 -3.01 -15.09 1.83
C PRO A 421 -1.56 -15.47 1.49
N SER A 422 -0.59 -15.04 2.30
CA SER A 422 0.83 -15.37 2.12
C SER A 422 1.18 -16.86 2.31
N GLN A 423 0.25 -17.67 2.78
CA GLN A 423 0.41 -19.11 3.04
C GLN A 423 -0.30 -19.97 1.98
N LEU A 424 -0.93 -19.34 0.98
CA LEU A 424 -1.64 -20.01 -0.09
C LEU A 424 -0.77 -20.15 -1.35
N SER A 425 -1.05 -21.17 -2.16
CA SER A 425 -0.58 -21.23 -3.54
C SER A 425 -1.32 -20.22 -4.41
N GLY A 426 -0.84 -19.94 -5.63
CA GLY A 426 -1.51 -19.03 -6.57
C GLY A 426 -2.95 -19.48 -6.87
N GLY A 427 -3.15 -20.75 -7.19
CA GLY A 427 -4.49 -21.29 -7.46
C GLY A 427 -5.41 -21.28 -6.24
N GLN A 428 -4.89 -21.55 -5.03
CA GLN A 428 -5.67 -21.42 -3.81
C GLN A 428 -6.09 -19.97 -3.55
N ALA A 429 -5.20 -19.01 -3.76
CA ALA A 429 -5.52 -17.59 -3.61
C ALA A 429 -6.58 -17.14 -4.62
N GLN A 430 -6.52 -17.63 -5.86
CA GLN A 430 -7.52 -17.34 -6.89
C GLN A 430 -8.89 -17.93 -6.53
N ARG A 431 -8.95 -19.17 -6.05
CA ARG A 431 -10.20 -19.78 -5.56
C ARG A 431 -10.80 -19.01 -4.39
N VAL A 432 -9.99 -18.50 -3.45
CA VAL A 432 -10.47 -17.63 -2.37
C VAL A 432 -11.02 -16.30 -2.92
N ALA A 433 -10.39 -15.71 -3.94
CA ALA A 433 -10.88 -14.48 -4.56
C ALA A 433 -12.25 -14.69 -5.23
N ILE A 434 -12.46 -15.83 -5.89
CA ILE A 434 -13.77 -16.21 -6.44
C ILE A 434 -14.79 -16.42 -5.33
N ALA A 435 -14.47 -17.20 -4.28
CA ALA A 435 -15.35 -17.40 -3.14
C ALA A 435 -15.76 -16.05 -2.50
N ARG A 436 -14.81 -15.11 -2.36
CA ARG A 436 -15.06 -13.75 -1.88
C ARG A 436 -16.02 -12.98 -2.78
N ALA A 437 -15.84 -13.07 -4.08
CA ALA A 437 -16.70 -12.41 -5.07
C ALA A 437 -18.11 -12.98 -5.08
N MET A 438 -18.24 -14.31 -5.08
CA MET A 438 -19.53 -15.01 -5.12
C MET A 438 -20.31 -14.90 -3.79
N ALA A 439 -19.62 -14.76 -2.66
CA ALA A 439 -20.25 -14.65 -1.35
C ALA A 439 -21.30 -13.52 -1.27
N ILE A 440 -21.17 -12.49 -2.06
CA ILE A 440 -22.07 -11.33 -2.04
C ILE A 440 -23.22 -11.42 -3.07
N ASP A 441 -23.43 -12.52 -3.78
CA ASP A 441 -24.41 -12.70 -4.87
C ASP A 441 -24.40 -11.51 -5.84
N PRO A 442 -23.35 -11.35 -6.64
CA PRO A 442 -23.28 -10.26 -7.60
C PRO A 442 -24.25 -10.49 -8.78
N ASP A 443 -24.76 -9.40 -9.36
CA ASP A 443 -25.56 -9.44 -10.59
C ASP A 443 -24.66 -9.60 -11.83
N ILE A 444 -23.46 -8.98 -11.76
CA ILE A 444 -22.44 -9.01 -12.82
C ILE A 444 -21.07 -9.37 -12.22
N VAL A 445 -20.40 -10.35 -12.84
CA VAL A 445 -19.05 -10.76 -12.49
C VAL A 445 -18.12 -10.50 -13.67
N LEU A 446 -17.11 -9.70 -13.45
CA LEU A 446 -16.06 -9.39 -14.42
C LEU A 446 -14.80 -10.17 -14.06
N LEU A 447 -14.28 -10.96 -14.98
CA LEU A 447 -13.14 -11.86 -14.79
C LEU A 447 -12.02 -11.44 -15.75
N ASP A 448 -10.90 -10.94 -15.21
CA ASP A 448 -9.74 -10.58 -16.01
C ASP A 448 -8.67 -11.67 -15.91
N GLU A 449 -8.58 -12.52 -16.93
CA GLU A 449 -7.64 -13.65 -17.05
C GLU A 449 -7.56 -14.53 -15.77
N PRO A 450 -8.70 -15.03 -15.23
CA PRO A 450 -8.73 -15.68 -13.92
C PRO A 450 -7.94 -17.01 -13.87
N MET A 451 -7.67 -17.67 -15.00
CA MET A 451 -6.90 -18.90 -15.11
C MET A 451 -5.41 -18.65 -15.36
N ALA A 452 -4.99 -17.41 -15.61
CA ALA A 452 -3.60 -17.10 -15.95
C ALA A 452 -2.62 -17.50 -14.84
N GLY A 453 -1.61 -18.29 -15.22
CA GLY A 453 -0.57 -18.74 -14.29
C GLY A 453 -0.98 -19.87 -13.34
N LEU A 454 -2.13 -20.48 -13.53
CA LEU A 454 -2.53 -21.73 -12.89
C LEU A 454 -1.92 -22.94 -13.63
N ASP A 455 -1.73 -24.03 -12.91
CA ASP A 455 -1.50 -25.32 -13.52
C ASP A 455 -2.81 -25.84 -14.15
N GLU A 456 -2.69 -26.75 -15.12
CA GLU A 456 -3.81 -27.24 -15.91
C GLU A 456 -4.96 -27.83 -15.06
N ARG A 457 -4.62 -28.60 -14.00
CA ARG A 457 -5.61 -29.16 -13.07
C ARG A 457 -6.36 -28.09 -12.29
N SER A 458 -5.66 -27.05 -11.86
CA SER A 458 -6.26 -25.91 -11.14
C SER A 458 -7.14 -25.05 -12.06
N ALA A 459 -6.75 -24.91 -13.32
CA ALA A 459 -7.55 -24.22 -14.32
C ALA A 459 -8.83 -25.00 -14.66
N ASP A 460 -8.75 -26.32 -14.87
CA ASP A 460 -9.92 -27.19 -15.12
C ASP A 460 -10.91 -27.15 -13.95
N ALA A 461 -10.43 -27.32 -12.72
CA ALA A 461 -11.28 -27.23 -11.54
C ALA A 461 -11.98 -25.86 -11.41
N MET A 462 -11.35 -24.78 -11.87
CA MET A 462 -11.93 -23.45 -11.88
C MET A 462 -12.96 -23.27 -12.99
N ARG A 463 -12.73 -23.82 -14.19
CA ARG A 463 -13.71 -23.87 -15.28
C ARG A 463 -14.97 -24.59 -14.84
N GLU A 464 -14.82 -25.77 -14.23
CA GLU A 464 -15.94 -26.56 -13.69
C GLU A 464 -16.71 -25.81 -12.60
N ASP A 465 -16.04 -25.16 -11.65
CA ASP A 465 -16.69 -24.36 -10.59
C ASP A 465 -17.47 -23.17 -11.17
N LEU A 466 -16.90 -22.44 -12.13
CA LEU A 466 -17.60 -21.32 -12.79
C LEU A 466 -18.82 -21.79 -13.61
N ALA A 467 -18.69 -22.86 -14.40
CA ALA A 467 -19.77 -23.42 -15.17
C ALA A 467 -20.94 -23.87 -14.27
N ALA A 468 -20.64 -24.63 -13.22
CA ALA A 468 -21.63 -25.11 -12.28
C ALA A 468 -22.33 -24.00 -11.49
N ARG A 469 -21.63 -22.89 -11.20
CA ARG A 469 -22.24 -21.70 -10.55
C ARG A 469 -23.19 -20.96 -11.49
N LEU A 470 -22.84 -20.83 -12.77
CA LEU A 470 -23.72 -20.24 -13.79
C LEU A 470 -25.00 -21.05 -13.98
N GLU A 471 -24.90 -22.40 -13.97
CA GLU A 471 -26.06 -23.28 -14.05
C GLU A 471 -26.94 -23.19 -12.78
N ALA A 472 -26.35 -23.11 -11.61
CA ALA A 472 -27.08 -23.11 -10.34
C ALA A 472 -27.75 -21.76 -10.03
N SER A 473 -27.20 -20.65 -10.48
CA SER A 473 -27.74 -19.30 -10.29
C SER A 473 -27.27 -18.40 -11.42
N PRO A 474 -28.14 -18.10 -12.41
CA PRO A 474 -27.74 -17.29 -13.54
C PRO A 474 -27.37 -15.85 -13.08
N PHE A 475 -26.14 -15.46 -13.33
CA PHE A 475 -25.62 -14.11 -13.24
C PHE A 475 -24.93 -13.75 -14.55
N THR A 476 -24.77 -12.47 -14.84
CA THR A 476 -24.05 -12.06 -16.05
C THR A 476 -22.55 -12.11 -15.79
N ALA A 477 -21.82 -12.86 -16.61
CA ALA A 477 -20.37 -12.96 -16.49
C ALA A 477 -19.67 -12.44 -17.75
N VAL A 478 -18.59 -11.65 -17.56
CA VAL A 478 -17.71 -11.20 -18.64
C VAL A 478 -16.31 -11.73 -18.36
N LEU A 479 -15.83 -12.63 -19.22
CA LEU A 479 -14.53 -13.29 -19.10
C LEU A 479 -13.56 -12.71 -20.13
N VAL A 480 -12.57 -11.98 -19.69
CA VAL A 480 -11.43 -11.63 -20.52
C VAL A 480 -10.43 -12.77 -20.49
N THR A 481 -10.14 -13.35 -21.64
CA THR A 481 -9.15 -14.41 -21.78
C THR A 481 -8.41 -14.29 -23.10
N HIS A 482 -7.20 -14.79 -23.15
CA HIS A 482 -6.43 -15.01 -24.37
C HIS A 482 -6.43 -16.49 -24.79
N ASP A 483 -6.96 -17.37 -23.93
CA ASP A 483 -7.08 -18.81 -24.18
C ASP A 483 -8.42 -19.11 -24.88
N VAL A 484 -8.30 -19.75 -26.04
CA VAL A 484 -9.46 -20.16 -26.86
C VAL A 484 -10.25 -21.25 -26.15
N GLU A 485 -9.59 -22.14 -25.40
CA GLU A 485 -10.23 -23.23 -24.67
C GLU A 485 -11.16 -22.71 -23.57
N ASP A 486 -10.73 -21.67 -22.81
CA ASP A 486 -11.57 -21.02 -21.81
C ASP A 486 -12.85 -20.43 -22.45
N ALA A 487 -12.67 -19.74 -23.59
CA ALA A 487 -13.79 -19.14 -24.33
C ALA A 487 -14.76 -20.20 -24.89
N ASP A 488 -14.22 -21.31 -25.45
CA ASP A 488 -15.02 -22.34 -26.06
C ASP A 488 -15.81 -23.19 -25.05
N ARG A 489 -15.21 -23.45 -23.87
CA ARG A 489 -15.84 -24.29 -22.84
C ARG A 489 -16.87 -23.54 -21.99
N LEU A 490 -16.67 -22.22 -21.77
CA LEU A 490 -17.45 -21.47 -20.79
C LEU A 490 -18.41 -20.44 -21.39
N ALA A 491 -18.10 -19.89 -22.57
CA ALA A 491 -18.82 -18.73 -23.07
C ALA A 491 -19.94 -19.13 -24.05
N SER A 492 -21.14 -18.61 -23.79
CA SER A 492 -22.29 -18.66 -24.74
C SER A 492 -22.23 -17.52 -25.76
N ASN A 493 -21.49 -16.46 -25.48
CA ASN A 493 -21.30 -15.32 -26.37
C ASN A 493 -19.81 -14.93 -26.43
N LYS A 494 -19.32 -14.53 -27.61
CA LYS A 494 -17.92 -14.19 -27.83
C LYS A 494 -17.77 -12.83 -28.49
N ILE A 495 -16.98 -11.96 -27.92
CA ILE A 495 -16.65 -10.62 -28.41
C ILE A 495 -15.17 -10.56 -28.73
N LEU A 496 -14.83 -10.18 -29.97
CA LEU A 496 -13.46 -9.97 -30.38
C LEU A 496 -13.17 -8.47 -30.47
N ILE A 497 -12.22 -7.99 -29.69
CA ILE A 497 -11.78 -6.58 -29.72
C ILE A 497 -10.44 -6.47 -30.48
N ARG A 498 -10.38 -5.56 -31.44
CA ARG A 498 -9.16 -5.22 -32.19
C ARG A 498 -9.06 -3.70 -32.35
N HIS A 499 -7.87 -3.16 -32.14
CA HIS A 499 -7.58 -1.72 -32.31
C HIS A 499 -8.59 -0.79 -31.64
N GLY A 500 -9.02 -1.13 -30.42
CA GLY A 500 -9.96 -0.30 -29.63
C GLY A 500 -11.41 -0.36 -30.10
N ARG A 501 -11.80 -1.33 -30.96
CA ARG A 501 -13.16 -1.49 -31.47
C ARG A 501 -13.59 -2.95 -31.42
N VAL A 502 -14.89 -3.17 -31.32
CA VAL A 502 -15.46 -4.51 -31.48
C VAL A 502 -15.36 -4.91 -32.96
N ALA A 503 -14.61 -5.98 -33.23
CA ALA A 503 -14.37 -6.47 -34.59
C ALA A 503 -15.36 -7.56 -35.00
N LYS A 504 -15.83 -8.37 -34.04
CA LYS A 504 -16.77 -9.48 -34.28
C LYS A 504 -17.51 -9.83 -33.00
N GLU A 505 -18.79 -10.18 -33.14
CA GLU A 505 -19.62 -10.78 -32.09
C GLU A 505 -20.17 -12.12 -32.62
N GLU A 506 -20.06 -13.18 -31.81
CA GLU A 506 -20.54 -14.51 -32.10
C GLU A 506 -21.38 -15.01 -30.91
N THR A 507 -22.64 -15.35 -31.15
CA THR A 507 -23.50 -16.03 -30.18
C THR A 507 -23.59 -17.49 -30.60
N GLN A 508 -23.33 -18.41 -29.64
CA GLN A 508 -23.51 -19.87 -29.86
C GLN A 508 -24.95 -20.27 -29.65
#